data_58cc5257e0fb5190bd61c9084cd4f790
#
_entry.id   58cc5257e0fb5190bd61c9084cd4f790
#
_cell.length_a   1.000
_cell.length_b   1.000
_cell.length_c   1.000
_cell.angle_alpha   90.00
_cell.angle_beta   90.00
_cell.angle_gamma   90.00
#
_symmetry.space_group_name_H-M   'P 1'
#
loop_
_entity.id
_entity.type
_entity.pdbx_description
1 polymer ?
#
loop_
_entity_poly.entity_id
_entity_poly.type
_entity_poly.pdbx_seq_one_letter_code
_entity_poly.pdbx_strand_id
1 'polypeptide(L)'
;MNALSLILQAGVVARGVLAVLLFFSLVSWTLIFLKFRVLGRADRQDERFLKLFREGRQLSGIYEDARRLPQSPLAALFREGYRELSYMLKGNPGAGGQPGAEPAAKPMELPPDELLTRISRTLRHASLREVSGLERSLIFLATTGNITPFIGLFGTVWGIMDAFHSIGMTGSANLGAVAPGIAEALITTAAGLAVAIPGVIAYNYFLNR
;
A
#
# COMPACT_ATOMS: atom_id res chain seq x y z
N MET A 1 30.63 21.40 -11.85
CA MET A 1 30.40 21.12 -10.42
C MET A 1 29.59 19.84 -10.35
N ASN A 2 30.10 18.80 -9.71
CA ASN A 2 29.38 17.53 -9.61
C ASN A 2 28.40 17.60 -8.43
N ALA A 3 27.12 17.25 -8.63
CA ALA A 3 26.12 17.25 -7.57
C ALA A 3 26.57 16.46 -6.33
N LEU A 4 27.40 15.42 -6.53
CA LEU A 4 27.95 14.61 -5.44
C LEU A 4 28.92 15.40 -4.55
N SER A 5 29.75 16.28 -5.14
CA SER A 5 30.67 17.10 -4.35
C SER A 5 29.96 18.16 -3.53
N LEU A 6 28.85 18.70 -4.04
CA LEU A 6 27.98 19.64 -3.30
C LEU A 6 27.29 18.94 -2.12
N ILE A 7 26.81 17.71 -2.30
CA ILE A 7 26.20 16.93 -1.22
C ILE A 7 27.21 16.59 -0.11
N LEU A 8 28.44 16.26 -0.47
CA LEU A 8 29.50 15.94 0.51
C LEU A 8 30.00 17.17 1.30
N GLN A 9 29.89 18.37 0.71
CA GLN A 9 30.26 19.62 1.34
C GLN A 9 29.08 20.27 2.08
N ALA A 10 27.86 19.75 1.88
CA ALA A 10 26.64 20.28 2.47
C ALA A 10 26.70 20.34 4.00
N GLY A 11 26.05 21.33 4.58
CA GLY A 11 25.91 21.46 6.03
C GLY A 11 25.26 20.24 6.69
N VAL A 12 25.47 20.07 7.98
CA VAL A 12 24.98 18.88 8.74
C VAL A 12 23.47 18.71 8.58
N VAL A 13 22.69 19.80 8.61
CA VAL A 13 21.22 19.77 8.46
C VAL A 13 20.82 19.36 7.04
N ALA A 14 21.46 19.91 6.01
CA ALA A 14 21.16 19.56 4.62
C ALA A 14 21.44 18.06 4.36
N ARG A 15 22.56 17.53 4.89
CA ARG A 15 22.85 16.09 4.84
C ARG A 15 21.80 15.26 5.55
N GLY A 16 21.33 15.70 6.73
CA GLY A 16 20.24 15.03 7.45
C GLY A 16 18.95 14.97 6.65
N VAL A 17 18.55 16.10 6.05
CA VAL A 17 17.38 16.21 5.17
C VAL A 17 17.52 15.24 3.98
N LEU A 18 18.66 15.26 3.28
CA LEU A 18 18.90 14.38 2.15
C LEU A 18 18.90 12.89 2.53
N ALA A 19 19.44 12.53 3.71
CA ALA A 19 19.39 11.16 4.23
C ALA A 19 17.96 10.69 4.50
N VAL A 20 17.11 11.54 5.09
CA VAL A 20 15.68 11.26 5.30
C VAL A 20 14.96 11.09 3.96
N LEU A 21 15.19 11.98 2.99
CA LEU A 21 14.59 11.87 1.66
C LEU A 21 15.04 10.60 0.94
N LEU A 22 16.31 10.21 1.06
CA LEU A 22 16.83 8.96 0.50
C LEU A 22 16.12 7.75 1.12
N PHE A 23 15.92 7.74 2.43
CA PHE A 23 15.14 6.69 3.10
C PHE A 23 13.72 6.58 2.54
N PHE A 24 12.98 7.70 2.45
CA PHE A 24 11.64 7.71 1.85
C PHE A 24 11.66 7.22 0.40
N SER A 25 12.66 7.60 -0.38
CA SER A 25 12.82 7.15 -1.76
C SER A 25 13.00 5.63 -1.85
N LEU A 26 13.93 5.05 -1.09
CA LEU A 26 14.20 3.61 -1.11
C LEU A 26 12.98 2.79 -0.70
N VAL A 27 12.29 3.21 0.36
CA VAL A 27 11.05 2.53 0.81
C VAL A 27 9.96 2.65 -0.25
N SER A 28 9.76 3.83 -0.83
CA SER A 28 8.75 4.05 -1.87
C SER A 28 8.99 3.19 -3.10
N TRP A 29 10.20 3.15 -3.63
CA TRP A 29 10.51 2.29 -4.77
C TRP A 29 10.32 0.81 -4.44
N THR A 30 10.72 0.37 -3.26
CA THR A 30 10.49 -1.00 -2.79
C THR A 30 9.00 -1.34 -2.79
N LEU A 31 8.16 -0.46 -2.23
CA LEU A 31 6.70 -0.65 -2.21
C LEU A 31 6.10 -0.64 -3.61
N ILE A 32 6.55 0.24 -4.50
CA ILE A 32 6.10 0.32 -5.89
C ILE A 32 6.36 -1.03 -6.59
N PHE A 33 7.58 -1.55 -6.53
CA PHE A 33 7.92 -2.84 -7.15
C PHE A 33 7.15 -4.02 -6.55
N LEU A 34 7.01 -4.07 -5.23
CA LEU A 34 6.23 -5.11 -4.56
C LEU A 34 4.75 -5.06 -4.99
N LYS A 35 4.15 -3.88 -5.05
CA LYS A 35 2.75 -3.69 -5.47
C LYS A 35 2.52 -4.08 -6.92
N PHE A 36 3.40 -3.70 -7.82
CA PHE A 36 3.30 -4.16 -9.22
C PHE A 36 3.29 -5.69 -9.32
N ARG A 37 4.13 -6.37 -8.53
CA ARG A 37 4.17 -7.84 -8.52
C ARG A 37 2.92 -8.44 -7.89
N VAL A 38 2.45 -7.91 -6.77
CA VAL A 38 1.27 -8.43 -6.06
C VAL A 38 0.02 -8.27 -6.92
N LEU A 39 -0.25 -7.05 -7.42
CA LEU A 39 -1.42 -6.79 -8.26
C LEU A 39 -1.38 -7.58 -9.57
N GLY A 40 -0.23 -7.65 -10.24
CA GLY A 40 -0.11 -8.43 -11.47
C GLY A 40 -0.29 -9.94 -11.26
N ARG A 41 0.00 -10.47 -10.07
CA ARG A 41 -0.30 -11.86 -9.72
C ARG A 41 -1.78 -12.04 -9.36
N ALA A 42 -2.37 -11.10 -8.64
CA ALA A 42 -3.78 -11.09 -8.32
C ALA A 42 -4.62 -11.13 -9.59
N ASP A 43 -4.39 -10.22 -10.53
CA ASP A 43 -5.10 -10.16 -11.81
C ASP A 43 -5.03 -11.49 -12.58
N ARG A 44 -3.83 -12.06 -12.70
CA ARG A 44 -3.65 -13.34 -13.41
C ARG A 44 -4.39 -14.49 -12.72
N GLN A 45 -4.44 -14.50 -11.40
CA GLN A 45 -5.18 -15.53 -10.66
C GLN A 45 -6.68 -15.29 -10.73
N ASP A 46 -7.13 -14.03 -10.72
CA ASP A 46 -8.53 -13.66 -10.90
C ASP A 46 -9.05 -14.07 -12.28
N GLU A 47 -8.28 -13.83 -13.34
CA GLU A 47 -8.64 -14.32 -14.69
C GLU A 47 -8.77 -15.84 -14.76
N ARG A 48 -7.87 -16.57 -14.09
CA ARG A 48 -7.94 -18.04 -14.00
C ARG A 48 -9.17 -18.47 -13.23
N PHE A 49 -9.45 -17.83 -12.11
CA PHE A 49 -10.63 -18.13 -11.31
C PHE A 49 -11.92 -17.88 -12.09
N LEU A 50 -12.03 -16.75 -12.80
CA LEU A 50 -13.20 -16.41 -13.63
C LEU A 50 -13.43 -17.43 -14.75
N LYS A 51 -12.36 -17.96 -15.37
CA LYS A 51 -12.48 -19.05 -16.37
C LYS A 51 -13.07 -20.29 -15.73
N LEU A 52 -12.52 -20.76 -14.61
CA LEU A 52 -13.02 -21.93 -13.87
C LEU A 52 -14.47 -21.75 -13.45
N PHE A 53 -14.84 -20.57 -12.98
CA PHE A 53 -16.19 -20.25 -12.56
C PHE A 53 -17.20 -20.29 -13.73
N ARG A 54 -16.82 -19.80 -14.92
CA ARG A 54 -17.67 -19.79 -16.12
C ARG A 54 -17.84 -21.18 -16.76
N GLU A 55 -16.94 -22.11 -16.49
CA GLU A 55 -17.05 -23.51 -16.98
C GLU A 55 -18.22 -24.27 -16.35
N GLY A 56 -18.95 -23.69 -15.41
CA GLY A 56 -20.19 -24.24 -14.86
C GLY A 56 -20.04 -25.50 -14.02
N ARG A 57 -18.85 -25.75 -13.45
CA ARG A 57 -18.59 -26.90 -12.58
C ARG A 57 -19.41 -26.82 -11.29
N GLN A 58 -19.53 -27.96 -10.59
CA GLN A 58 -20.13 -27.98 -9.26
C GLN A 58 -19.41 -27.03 -8.30
N LEU A 59 -20.13 -26.31 -7.45
CA LEU A 59 -19.57 -25.32 -6.51
C LEU A 59 -18.47 -25.90 -5.62
N SER A 60 -18.58 -27.19 -5.25
CA SER A 60 -17.55 -27.89 -4.48
C SER A 60 -16.22 -28.02 -5.22
N GLY A 61 -16.26 -28.31 -6.52
CA GLY A 61 -15.07 -28.37 -7.37
C GLY A 61 -14.42 -26.98 -7.53
N ILE A 62 -15.24 -25.95 -7.75
CA ILE A 62 -14.74 -24.56 -7.83
C ILE A 62 -14.09 -24.13 -6.51
N TYR A 63 -14.62 -24.58 -5.36
CA TYR A 63 -14.03 -24.29 -4.06
C TYR A 63 -12.63 -24.88 -3.90
N GLU A 64 -12.42 -26.14 -4.32
CA GLU A 64 -11.09 -26.76 -4.28
C GLU A 64 -10.09 -26.07 -5.23
N ASP A 65 -10.54 -25.68 -6.43
CA ASP A 65 -9.71 -24.91 -7.35
C ASP A 65 -9.40 -23.50 -6.82
N ALA A 66 -10.36 -22.84 -6.16
CA ALA A 66 -10.17 -21.53 -5.51
C ALA A 66 -9.12 -21.59 -4.37
N ARG A 67 -8.96 -22.71 -3.69
CA ARG A 67 -7.90 -22.91 -2.66
C ARG A 67 -6.50 -22.88 -3.25
N ARG A 68 -6.35 -23.21 -4.52
CA ARG A 68 -5.06 -23.21 -5.24
C ARG A 68 -4.67 -21.82 -5.76
N LEU A 69 -5.57 -20.84 -5.60
CA LEU A 69 -5.37 -19.45 -6.05
C LEU A 69 -5.32 -18.48 -4.84
N PRO A 70 -4.28 -18.55 -3.99
CA PRO A 70 -4.26 -17.82 -2.73
C PRO A 70 -4.11 -16.31 -2.90
N GLN A 71 -3.66 -15.83 -4.06
CA GLN A 71 -3.46 -14.41 -4.36
C GLN A 71 -4.61 -13.79 -5.16
N SER A 72 -5.67 -14.56 -5.44
CA SER A 72 -6.88 -14.08 -6.10
C SER A 72 -7.87 -13.53 -5.08
N PRO A 73 -8.16 -12.22 -5.05
CA PRO A 73 -9.23 -11.64 -4.25
C PRO A 73 -10.59 -12.27 -4.57
N LEU A 74 -10.90 -12.51 -5.84
CA LEU A 74 -12.16 -13.14 -6.26
C LEU A 74 -12.30 -14.57 -5.72
N ALA A 75 -11.22 -15.36 -5.77
CA ALA A 75 -11.22 -16.72 -5.19
C ALA A 75 -11.38 -16.67 -3.66
N ALA A 76 -10.80 -15.67 -2.99
CA ALA A 76 -10.97 -15.46 -1.56
C ALA A 76 -12.43 -15.13 -1.20
N LEU A 77 -13.06 -14.21 -1.95
CA LEU A 77 -14.47 -13.89 -1.78
C LEU A 77 -15.36 -15.12 -1.98
N PHE A 78 -15.12 -15.86 -3.05
CA PHE A 78 -15.88 -17.09 -3.33
C PHE A 78 -15.75 -18.12 -2.21
N ARG A 79 -14.54 -18.33 -1.69
CA ARG A 79 -14.33 -19.26 -0.56
C ARG A 79 -15.09 -18.88 0.69
N GLU A 80 -15.14 -17.59 1.03
CA GLU A 80 -15.91 -17.10 2.19
C GLU A 80 -17.41 -17.29 1.97
N GLY A 81 -17.94 -16.91 0.79
CA GLY A 81 -19.34 -17.13 0.45
C GLY A 81 -19.74 -18.61 0.43
N TYR A 82 -18.89 -19.48 -0.15
CA TYR A 82 -19.15 -20.92 -0.17
C TYR A 82 -19.11 -21.54 1.24
N ARG A 83 -18.20 -21.09 2.09
CA ARG A 83 -18.12 -21.53 3.49
C ARG A 83 -19.38 -21.19 4.26
N GLU A 84 -19.86 -19.94 4.11
CA GLU A 84 -21.11 -19.50 4.74
C GLU A 84 -22.30 -20.30 4.24
N LEU A 85 -22.42 -20.49 2.93
CA LEU A 85 -23.46 -21.33 2.33
C LEU A 85 -23.42 -22.76 2.85
N SER A 86 -22.22 -23.35 2.90
CA SER A 86 -22.05 -24.73 3.39
C SER A 86 -22.41 -24.86 4.88
N TYR A 87 -22.08 -23.84 5.67
CA TYR A 87 -22.45 -23.79 7.09
C TYR A 87 -23.96 -23.74 7.28
N MET A 88 -24.66 -22.97 6.49
CA MET A 88 -26.12 -22.85 6.56
C MET A 88 -26.84 -24.14 6.11
N LEU A 89 -26.34 -24.79 5.03
CA LEU A 89 -26.99 -25.98 4.48
C LEU A 89 -26.67 -27.26 5.25
N LYS A 90 -25.48 -27.39 5.84
CA LYS A 90 -25.00 -28.63 6.47
C LYS A 90 -25.02 -28.62 8.00
N GLY A 91 -25.37 -27.48 8.63
CA GLY A 91 -25.11 -27.30 10.05
C GLY A 91 -23.62 -27.22 10.35
N ASN A 92 -23.22 -26.93 11.57
CA ASN A 92 -21.82 -26.75 11.97
C ASN A 92 -21.01 -28.06 11.80
N PRO A 93 -20.13 -28.21 10.79
CA PRO A 93 -19.31 -29.42 10.65
C PRO A 93 -18.21 -29.54 11.73
N GLY A 94 -18.03 -28.52 12.57
CA GLY A 94 -17.03 -28.50 13.64
C GLY A 94 -17.57 -28.95 15.00
N ALA A 95 -18.88 -29.20 15.18
CA ALA A 95 -19.44 -29.64 16.44
C ALA A 95 -19.30 -31.16 16.71
N GLY A 96 -18.73 -31.92 15.77
CA GLY A 96 -18.60 -33.37 15.87
C GLY A 96 -17.40 -33.90 16.63
N GLY A 97 -16.66 -33.06 17.39
CA GLY A 97 -15.40 -33.46 18.04
C GLY A 97 -15.43 -33.60 19.56
N GLN A 98 -16.55 -33.36 20.23
CA GLN A 98 -16.63 -33.58 21.68
C GLN A 98 -17.64 -34.71 22.01
N PRO A 99 -17.21 -35.77 22.74
CA PRO A 99 -18.13 -36.79 23.22
C PRO A 99 -19.07 -36.19 24.24
N GLY A 100 -20.35 -36.01 23.87
CA GLY A 100 -21.40 -35.42 24.70
C GLY A 100 -22.11 -34.20 24.13
N ALA A 101 -21.76 -33.74 22.93
CA ALA A 101 -22.50 -32.66 22.26
C ALA A 101 -23.83 -33.21 21.71
N GLU A 102 -24.91 -32.49 21.97
CA GLU A 102 -26.22 -32.76 21.42
C GLU A 102 -26.18 -32.89 19.89
N PRO A 103 -27.04 -33.74 19.29
CA PRO A 103 -27.04 -33.97 17.84
C PRO A 103 -27.19 -32.63 17.10
N ALA A 104 -26.30 -32.46 16.10
CA ALA A 104 -26.15 -31.28 15.26
C ALA A 104 -27.49 -30.57 15.03
N ALA A 105 -27.51 -29.27 15.32
CA ALA A 105 -28.68 -28.43 15.10
C ALA A 105 -29.26 -28.71 13.71
N LYS A 106 -30.59 -28.93 13.68
CA LYS A 106 -31.36 -29.16 12.44
C LYS A 106 -30.87 -28.15 11.38
N PRO A 107 -30.79 -28.57 10.09
CA PRO A 107 -30.53 -27.62 9.01
C PRO A 107 -31.48 -26.43 9.19
N MET A 108 -30.93 -25.23 9.31
CA MET A 108 -31.73 -24.05 9.54
C MET A 108 -32.49 -23.77 8.24
N GLU A 109 -33.78 -24.09 8.20
CA GLU A 109 -34.67 -23.73 7.10
C GLU A 109 -34.86 -22.20 7.11
N LEU A 110 -33.85 -21.48 6.63
CA LEU A 110 -33.92 -20.05 6.44
C LEU A 110 -34.73 -19.76 5.17
N PRO A 111 -35.61 -18.75 5.22
CA PRO A 111 -36.21 -18.21 4.00
C PRO A 111 -35.10 -17.83 2.98
N PRO A 112 -35.35 -18.06 1.67
CA PRO A 112 -34.37 -17.75 0.63
C PRO A 112 -33.80 -16.31 0.70
N ASP A 113 -34.67 -15.35 1.08
CA ASP A 113 -34.31 -13.93 1.22
C ASP A 113 -33.33 -13.70 2.37
N GLU A 114 -33.50 -14.40 3.48
CA GLU A 114 -32.58 -14.29 4.62
C GLU A 114 -31.21 -14.92 4.31
N LEU A 115 -31.20 -16.04 3.59
CA LEU A 115 -29.98 -16.71 3.10
C LEU A 115 -29.19 -15.78 2.17
N LEU A 116 -29.86 -15.17 1.19
CA LEU A 116 -29.24 -14.23 0.27
C LEU A 116 -28.67 -13.00 1.00
N THR A 117 -29.40 -12.49 1.98
CA THR A 117 -28.98 -11.34 2.78
C THR A 117 -27.73 -11.66 3.59
N ARG A 118 -27.63 -12.82 4.19
CA ARG A 118 -26.47 -13.27 4.95
C ARG A 118 -25.24 -13.45 4.06
N ILE A 119 -25.41 -14.18 2.94
CA ILE A 119 -24.30 -14.36 1.97
C ILE A 119 -23.80 -13.01 1.45
N SER A 120 -24.71 -12.11 1.06
CA SER A 120 -24.35 -10.78 0.58
C SER A 120 -23.57 -9.99 1.61
N ARG A 121 -23.95 -10.07 2.89
CA ARG A 121 -23.23 -9.43 3.99
C ARG A 121 -21.82 -10.02 4.15
N THR A 122 -21.70 -11.35 4.14
CA THR A 122 -20.42 -12.03 4.24
C THR A 122 -19.48 -11.67 3.09
N LEU A 123 -20.00 -11.66 1.85
CA LEU A 123 -19.23 -11.26 0.67
C LEU A 123 -18.78 -9.80 0.75
N ARG A 124 -19.66 -8.91 1.22
CA ARG A 124 -19.30 -7.49 1.41
C ARG A 124 -18.20 -7.31 2.44
N HIS A 125 -18.27 -8.01 3.58
CA HIS A 125 -17.20 -7.96 4.58
C HIS A 125 -15.90 -8.55 4.06
N ALA A 126 -15.95 -9.65 3.32
CA ALA A 126 -14.78 -10.25 2.68
C ALA A 126 -14.15 -9.28 1.67
N SER A 127 -14.97 -8.65 0.81
CA SER A 127 -14.51 -7.66 -0.17
C SER A 127 -13.80 -6.48 0.50
N LEU A 128 -14.41 -5.88 1.53
CA LEU A 128 -13.78 -4.77 2.26
C LEU A 128 -12.45 -5.18 2.90
N ARG A 129 -12.33 -6.41 3.38
CA ARG A 129 -11.09 -6.94 3.96
C ARG A 129 -10.00 -7.11 2.92
N GLU A 130 -10.32 -7.66 1.74
CA GLU A 130 -9.38 -7.83 0.64
C GLU A 130 -8.90 -6.47 0.11
N VAL A 131 -9.81 -5.53 -0.12
CA VAL A 131 -9.47 -4.16 -0.54
C VAL A 131 -8.57 -3.48 0.48
N SER A 132 -8.95 -3.50 1.77
CA SER A 132 -8.13 -2.91 2.84
C SER A 132 -6.73 -3.53 2.93
N GLY A 133 -6.62 -4.85 2.68
CA GLY A 133 -5.34 -5.56 2.61
C GLY A 133 -4.47 -5.07 1.45
N LEU A 134 -5.10 -4.84 0.30
CA LEU A 134 -4.41 -4.30 -0.87
C LEU A 134 -4.03 -2.82 -0.71
N GLU A 135 -4.82 -2.01 -0.02
CA GLU A 135 -4.56 -0.58 0.18
C GLU A 135 -3.54 -0.26 1.28
N ARG A 136 -3.36 -1.14 2.25
CA ARG A 136 -2.59 -0.87 3.49
C ARG A 136 -1.21 -0.24 3.27
N SER A 137 -0.48 -0.68 2.25
CA SER A 137 0.86 -0.14 1.95
C SER A 137 0.83 1.11 1.07
N LEU A 138 -0.31 1.46 0.47
CA LEU A 138 -0.45 2.67 -0.34
C LEU A 138 -0.45 3.92 0.52
N ILE A 139 -0.88 3.81 1.79
CA ILE A 139 -0.86 4.91 2.77
C ILE A 139 0.54 5.50 2.89
N PHE A 140 1.59 4.65 2.88
CA PHE A 140 2.97 5.13 2.93
C PHE A 140 3.34 5.95 1.69
N LEU A 141 2.92 5.53 0.49
CA LEU A 141 3.18 6.29 -0.75
C LEU A 141 2.44 7.65 -0.74
N ALA A 142 1.19 7.68 -0.27
CA ALA A 142 0.45 8.93 -0.08
C ALA A 142 1.16 9.86 0.91
N THR A 143 1.61 9.32 2.05
CA THR A 143 2.35 10.08 3.06
C THR A 143 3.65 10.62 2.50
N THR A 144 4.41 9.80 1.77
CA THR A 144 5.66 10.23 1.11
C THR A 144 5.39 11.38 0.15
N GLY A 145 4.40 11.24 -0.72
CA GLY A 145 4.04 12.29 -1.69
C GLY A 145 3.68 13.62 -1.03
N ASN A 146 3.00 13.57 0.11
CA ASN A 146 2.57 14.77 0.82
C ASN A 146 3.66 15.39 1.69
N ILE A 147 4.53 14.61 2.33
CA ILE A 147 5.48 15.09 3.34
C ILE A 147 6.83 15.46 2.73
N THR A 148 7.33 14.72 1.74
CA THR A 148 8.70 14.92 1.26
C THR A 148 8.96 16.27 0.61
N PRO A 149 7.99 16.95 -0.08
CA PRO A 149 8.19 18.34 -0.53
C PRO A 149 8.41 19.31 0.63
N PHE A 150 7.71 19.13 1.75
CA PHE A 150 7.88 19.97 2.94
C PHE A 150 9.20 19.70 3.66
N ILE A 151 9.68 18.46 3.67
CA ILE A 151 11.00 18.12 4.16
C ILE A 151 12.09 18.82 3.31
N GLY A 152 11.92 18.82 1.98
CA GLY A 152 12.80 19.54 1.07
C GLY A 152 12.76 21.06 1.29
N LEU A 153 11.55 21.60 1.45
CA LEU A 153 11.36 23.03 1.76
C LEU A 153 12.02 23.42 3.09
N PHE A 154 11.89 22.59 4.12
CA PHE A 154 12.60 22.80 5.38
C PHE A 154 14.12 22.91 5.17
N GLY A 155 14.68 22.06 4.32
CA GLY A 155 16.10 22.13 3.95
C GLY A 155 16.49 23.45 3.28
N THR A 156 15.62 24.02 2.40
CA THR A 156 15.87 25.33 1.80
C THR A 156 15.81 26.46 2.80
N VAL A 157 14.79 26.48 3.64
CA VAL A 157 14.65 27.54 4.66
C VAL A 157 15.86 27.55 5.59
N TRP A 158 16.28 26.36 6.04
CA TRP A 158 17.46 26.22 6.90
C TRP A 158 18.73 26.66 6.21
N GLY A 159 18.98 26.20 4.97
CA GLY A 159 20.22 26.52 4.24
C GLY A 159 20.33 28.01 3.89
N ILE A 160 19.20 28.68 3.55
CA ILE A 160 19.17 30.12 3.32
C ILE A 160 19.45 30.85 4.63
N MET A 161 18.84 30.43 5.74
CA MET A 161 19.07 31.04 7.05
C MET A 161 20.55 30.94 7.46
N ASP A 162 21.18 29.79 7.25
CA ASP A 162 22.60 29.56 7.55
C ASP A 162 23.53 30.46 6.68
N ALA A 163 23.17 30.58 5.39
CA ALA A 163 23.90 31.48 4.46
C ALA A 163 23.84 32.98 4.94
N PHE A 164 22.66 33.43 5.35
CA PHE A 164 22.53 34.80 5.89
C PHE A 164 23.20 34.96 7.25
N HIS A 165 23.17 33.95 8.11
CA HIS A 165 23.89 33.99 9.38
C HIS A 165 25.41 34.16 9.14
N SER A 166 25.95 33.43 8.15
CA SER A 166 27.37 33.57 7.77
C SER A 166 27.75 34.99 7.30
N ILE A 167 26.86 35.67 6.56
CA ILE A 167 27.05 37.08 6.19
C ILE A 167 27.13 38.00 7.46
N GLY A 168 26.22 37.75 8.40
CA GLY A 168 26.18 38.51 9.65
C GLY A 168 27.44 38.37 10.48
N MET A 169 28.02 37.18 10.50
CA MET A 169 29.26 36.92 11.24
C MET A 169 30.52 37.48 10.56
N THR A 170 30.56 37.47 9.22
CA THR A 170 31.75 37.92 8.45
C THR A 170 31.71 39.43 8.12
N GLY A 171 30.55 40.07 8.25
CA GLY A 171 30.33 41.51 7.89
C GLY A 171 30.51 41.78 6.38
N SER A 172 30.62 40.74 5.56
CA SER A 172 30.86 40.83 4.12
C SER A 172 29.73 40.16 3.32
N ALA A 173 29.00 40.94 2.55
CA ALA A 173 27.94 40.48 1.66
C ALA A 173 28.51 39.97 0.32
N ASN A 174 29.62 39.22 0.35
CA ASN A 174 30.22 38.65 -0.86
C ASN A 174 29.35 37.49 -1.38
N LEU A 175 28.83 37.66 -2.60
CA LEU A 175 27.99 36.65 -3.26
C LEU A 175 28.68 35.30 -3.38
N GLY A 176 30.02 35.27 -3.56
CA GLY A 176 30.81 34.05 -3.63
C GLY A 176 30.81 33.21 -2.34
N ALA A 177 30.62 33.87 -1.20
CA ALA A 177 30.56 33.22 0.11
C ALA A 177 29.20 32.53 0.38
N VAL A 178 28.08 33.12 -0.13
CA VAL A 178 26.72 32.62 0.14
C VAL A 178 26.14 31.73 -0.95
N ALA A 179 26.60 31.87 -2.20
CA ALA A 179 26.10 31.09 -3.33
C ALA A 179 26.14 29.56 -3.12
N PRO A 180 27.21 28.96 -2.51
CA PRO A 180 27.22 27.53 -2.22
C PRO A 180 26.09 27.10 -1.29
N GLY A 181 25.85 27.82 -0.18
CA GLY A 181 24.79 27.48 0.78
C GLY A 181 23.39 27.59 0.19
N ILE A 182 23.14 28.60 -0.68
CA ILE A 182 21.88 28.73 -1.40
C ILE A 182 21.72 27.58 -2.41
N ALA A 183 22.76 27.22 -3.13
CA ALA A 183 22.73 26.09 -4.08
C ALA A 183 22.40 24.76 -3.38
N GLU A 184 23.03 24.51 -2.24
CA GLU A 184 22.75 23.34 -1.40
C GLU A 184 21.29 23.31 -0.92
N ALA A 185 20.79 24.46 -0.47
CA ALA A 185 19.39 24.62 -0.06
C ALA A 185 18.43 24.21 -1.20
N LEU A 186 18.63 24.73 -2.39
CA LEU A 186 17.80 24.40 -3.56
C LEU A 186 17.83 22.92 -3.94
N ILE A 187 18.98 22.25 -3.76
CA ILE A 187 19.12 20.80 -4.00
C ILE A 187 18.20 20.01 -3.06
N THR A 188 18.04 20.40 -1.81
CA THR A 188 17.16 19.69 -0.87
C THR A 188 15.70 19.74 -1.30
N THR A 189 15.22 20.88 -1.82
CA THR A 189 13.85 20.97 -2.36
C THR A 189 13.69 20.16 -3.64
N ALA A 190 14.64 20.23 -4.56
CA ALA A 190 14.61 19.44 -5.77
C ALA A 190 14.59 17.94 -5.45
N ALA A 191 15.37 17.49 -4.46
CA ALA A 191 15.36 16.11 -3.99
C ALA A 191 14.01 15.72 -3.37
N GLY A 192 13.39 16.59 -2.56
CA GLY A 192 12.07 16.36 -1.97
C GLY A 192 10.99 16.15 -3.03
N LEU A 193 10.99 16.98 -4.08
CA LEU A 193 10.07 16.84 -5.23
C LEU A 193 10.35 15.56 -6.04
N ALA A 194 11.63 15.23 -6.26
CA ALA A 194 12.02 14.01 -6.99
C ALA A 194 11.55 12.73 -6.30
N VAL A 195 11.46 12.73 -4.96
CA VAL A 195 10.91 11.62 -4.17
C VAL A 195 9.38 11.63 -4.17
N ALA A 196 8.76 12.79 -4.06
CA ALA A 196 7.30 12.94 -4.00
C ALA A 196 6.61 12.48 -5.29
N ILE A 197 7.10 12.93 -6.44
CA ILE A 197 6.43 12.75 -7.73
C ILE A 197 6.18 11.27 -8.06
N PRO A 198 7.18 10.37 -8.03
CA PRO A 198 6.94 8.94 -8.25
C PRO A 198 5.99 8.32 -7.23
N GLY A 199 6.07 8.76 -5.96
CA GLY A 199 5.20 8.30 -4.89
C GLY A 199 3.73 8.59 -5.16
N VAL A 200 3.41 9.84 -5.54
CA VAL A 200 2.03 10.28 -5.87
C VAL A 200 1.51 9.57 -7.11
N ILE A 201 2.32 9.48 -8.16
CA ILE A 201 1.94 8.80 -9.40
C ILE A 201 1.61 7.33 -9.12
N ALA A 202 2.47 6.64 -8.39
CA ALA A 202 2.28 5.23 -8.05
C ALA A 202 1.06 5.03 -7.14
N TYR A 203 0.86 5.89 -6.13
CA TYR A 203 -0.31 5.86 -5.28
C TYR A 203 -1.60 5.94 -6.08
N ASN A 204 -1.73 6.97 -6.94
CA ASN A 204 -2.91 7.17 -7.77
C ASN A 204 -3.13 6.01 -8.75
N TYR A 205 -2.07 5.49 -9.34
CA TYR A 205 -2.16 4.34 -10.23
C TYR A 205 -2.69 3.09 -9.53
N PHE A 206 -2.18 2.77 -8.34
CA PHE A 206 -2.60 1.57 -7.61
C PHE A 206 -3.98 1.72 -6.96
N LEU A 207 -4.38 2.94 -6.59
CA LEU A 207 -5.70 3.21 -6.01
C LEU A 207 -6.82 3.03 -7.04
N ASN A 208 -6.56 3.36 -8.30
CA ASN A 208 -7.55 3.29 -9.39
C ASN A 208 -7.58 1.91 -10.10
N ARG A 209 -6.76 0.98 -9.68
CA ARG A 209 -6.70 -0.37 -10.25
C ARG A 209 -7.44 -1.40 -9.41
#